data_d568e0ef9b8ee12e62649ac100a26ada
#
_entry.id   d568e0ef9b8ee12e62649ac100a26ada
#
_cell.length_a   1.000
_cell.length_b   1.000
_cell.length_c   1.000
_cell.angle_alpha   90.00
_cell.angle_beta   90.00
_cell.angle_gamma   90.00
#
_symmetry.space_group_name_H-M   'P 1'
#
loop_
_entity.id
_entity.type
_entity.pdbx_description
1 polymer ?
#
loop_
_entity_poly.entity_id
_entity_poly.type
_entity_poly.pdbx_seq_one_letter_code
_entity_poly.pdbx_strand_id
1 'polypeptide(L)'
;MEGTDFEVDYQNANFDDNQATQIGQMFSAEDADLMVGIATNSAVACFNAAEDKDIPVIFTAITDPVGAKLDSGNITGTSDVLPVEGQLELIRALQPEAKTIGIVYTTSEANSVYSVKVYEEKAAEYGFTIASVGVTAQSEVTQAVDTLIAKGVDCFSNLTDNNVVGVLP
;
A
#
# COMPACT_ATOMS: atom_id res chain seq x y z
N MET A 1 -21.37 -15.25 -17.40
CA MET A 1 -20.89 -13.97 -17.97
C MET A 1 -21.60 -12.86 -17.22
N GLU A 2 -20.95 -11.71 -17.03
CA GLU A 2 -21.60 -10.55 -16.40
C GLU A 2 -22.95 -10.26 -17.05
N GLY A 3 -23.95 -9.90 -16.22
CA GLY A 3 -25.32 -9.66 -16.67
C GLY A 3 -26.16 -10.92 -16.97
N THR A 4 -25.54 -12.14 -16.90
CA THR A 4 -26.24 -13.41 -17.10
C THR A 4 -26.03 -14.37 -15.93
N ASP A 5 -24.77 -14.51 -15.48
CA ASP A 5 -24.39 -15.44 -14.43
C ASP A 5 -24.06 -14.70 -13.11
N PHE A 6 -23.63 -13.43 -13.21
CA PHE A 6 -23.34 -12.56 -12.08
C PHE A 6 -23.49 -11.10 -12.48
N GLU A 7 -23.66 -10.22 -11.50
CA GLU A 7 -23.66 -8.78 -11.62
C GLU A 7 -22.49 -8.21 -10.81
N VAL A 8 -21.82 -7.18 -11.31
CA VAL A 8 -20.72 -6.51 -10.63
C VAL A 8 -21.15 -5.09 -10.27
N ASP A 9 -21.17 -4.81 -8.97
CA ASP A 9 -21.20 -3.42 -8.48
C ASP A 9 -19.76 -2.96 -8.21
N TYR A 10 -19.32 -1.93 -8.93
CA TYR A 10 -17.98 -1.36 -8.82
C TYR A 10 -18.04 0.03 -8.21
N GLN A 11 -17.29 0.20 -7.10
CA GLN A 11 -17.16 1.46 -6.40
C GLN A 11 -15.69 1.83 -6.23
N ASN A 12 -15.40 3.13 -6.13
CA ASN A 12 -14.04 3.64 -5.94
C ASN A 12 -14.01 4.61 -4.75
N ALA A 13 -13.16 4.31 -3.79
CA ALA A 13 -13.01 5.12 -2.58
C ALA A 13 -12.13 6.37 -2.78
N ASN A 14 -11.51 6.57 -3.95
CA ASN A 14 -10.68 7.74 -4.27
C ASN A 14 -9.64 8.07 -3.19
N PHE A 15 -8.97 7.04 -2.66
CA PHE A 15 -7.97 7.13 -1.57
C PHE A 15 -8.52 7.64 -0.22
N ASP A 16 -9.84 7.61 -0.01
CA ASP A 16 -10.49 8.02 1.25
C ASP A 16 -10.91 6.78 2.05
N ASP A 17 -10.31 6.57 3.22
CA ASP A 17 -10.58 5.42 4.09
C ASP A 17 -12.01 5.42 4.64
N ASN A 18 -12.60 6.60 4.89
CA ASN A 18 -13.99 6.68 5.34
C ASN A 18 -14.93 6.27 4.21
N GLN A 19 -14.64 6.69 2.98
CA GLN A 19 -15.41 6.28 1.80
C GLN A 19 -15.25 4.77 1.56
N ALA A 20 -14.05 4.21 1.68
CA ALA A 20 -13.83 2.76 1.58
C ALA A 20 -14.68 1.99 2.60
N THR A 21 -14.71 2.45 3.85
CA THR A 21 -15.53 1.87 4.92
C THR A 21 -17.04 1.92 4.59
N GLN A 22 -17.52 3.07 4.10
CA GLN A 22 -18.93 3.23 3.70
C GLN A 22 -19.31 2.31 2.53
N ILE A 23 -18.44 2.16 1.54
CA ILE A 23 -18.62 1.25 0.41
C ILE A 23 -18.70 -0.20 0.88
N GLY A 24 -17.79 -0.65 1.75
CA GLY A 24 -17.83 -1.99 2.33
C GLY A 24 -19.14 -2.25 3.09
N GLN A 25 -19.58 -1.29 3.90
CA GLN A 25 -20.85 -1.38 4.63
C GLN A 25 -22.07 -1.42 3.69
N MET A 26 -22.04 -0.65 2.60
CA MET A 26 -23.08 -0.67 1.57
C MET A 26 -23.18 -2.05 0.93
N PHE A 27 -22.08 -2.63 0.44
CA PHE A 27 -22.07 -3.96 -0.13
C PHE A 27 -22.57 -5.04 0.85
N SER A 28 -22.17 -4.92 2.13
CA SER A 28 -22.71 -5.81 3.16
C SER A 28 -24.22 -5.61 3.35
N ALA A 29 -24.72 -4.39 3.37
CA ALA A 29 -26.15 -4.10 3.54
C ALA A 29 -26.99 -4.60 2.36
N GLU A 30 -26.46 -4.59 1.17
CA GLU A 30 -27.09 -5.08 -0.07
C GLU A 30 -26.96 -6.60 -0.26
N ASP A 31 -26.43 -7.32 0.76
CA ASP A 31 -26.27 -8.77 0.78
C ASP A 31 -25.46 -9.29 -0.43
N ALA A 32 -24.32 -8.63 -0.73
CA ALA A 32 -23.39 -9.10 -1.75
C ALA A 32 -22.95 -10.56 -1.49
N ASP A 33 -22.97 -11.40 -2.52
CA ASP A 33 -22.57 -12.81 -2.41
C ASP A 33 -21.06 -12.97 -2.25
N LEU A 34 -20.28 -11.98 -2.71
CA LEU A 34 -18.82 -11.93 -2.68
C LEU A 34 -18.36 -10.48 -2.71
N MET A 35 -17.37 -10.12 -1.90
CA MET A 35 -16.70 -8.83 -1.98
C MET A 35 -15.28 -8.97 -2.52
N VAL A 36 -14.83 -8.00 -3.34
CA VAL A 36 -13.45 -7.93 -3.84
C VAL A 36 -12.84 -6.62 -3.41
N GLY A 37 -11.82 -6.68 -2.56
CA GLY A 37 -11.05 -5.51 -2.13
C GLY A 37 -9.74 -5.38 -2.92
N ILE A 38 -9.58 -4.29 -3.67
CA ILE A 38 -8.36 -3.97 -4.42
C ILE A 38 -7.53 -2.99 -3.61
N ALA A 39 -6.29 -3.34 -3.32
CA ALA A 39 -5.37 -2.68 -2.39
C ALA A 39 -5.76 -2.80 -0.90
N THR A 40 -4.80 -2.50 -0.01
CA THR A 40 -4.87 -2.85 1.42
C THR A 40 -6.09 -2.24 2.11
N ASN A 41 -6.30 -0.93 2.00
CA ASN A 41 -7.36 -0.24 2.74
C ASN A 41 -8.76 -0.67 2.29
N SER A 42 -8.96 -0.88 0.97
CA SER A 42 -10.24 -1.39 0.43
C SER A 42 -10.52 -2.83 0.89
N ALA A 43 -9.50 -3.68 0.92
CA ALA A 43 -9.67 -5.07 1.37
C ALA A 43 -9.99 -5.15 2.87
N VAL A 44 -9.32 -4.32 3.70
CA VAL A 44 -9.62 -4.21 5.14
C VAL A 44 -11.05 -3.72 5.35
N ALA A 45 -11.49 -2.71 4.59
CA ALA A 45 -12.85 -2.19 4.68
C ALA A 45 -13.91 -3.25 4.29
N CYS A 46 -13.69 -3.99 3.20
CA CYS A 46 -14.56 -5.09 2.79
C CYS A 46 -14.59 -6.20 3.85
N PHE A 47 -13.44 -6.62 4.36
CA PHE A 47 -13.34 -7.70 5.33
C PHE A 47 -14.06 -7.36 6.64
N ASN A 48 -13.82 -6.16 7.18
CA ASN A 48 -14.50 -5.71 8.39
C ASN A 48 -16.03 -5.62 8.22
N ALA A 49 -16.50 -5.20 7.03
CA ALA A 49 -17.93 -5.11 6.75
C ALA A 49 -18.61 -6.46 6.49
N ALA A 50 -17.82 -7.46 6.09
CA ALA A 50 -18.29 -8.81 5.76
C ALA A 50 -18.42 -9.75 6.97
N GLU A 51 -17.71 -9.44 8.09
CA GLU A 51 -17.51 -10.34 9.22
C GLU A 51 -18.83 -10.84 9.82
N ASP A 52 -19.79 -9.96 10.10
CA ASP A 52 -21.08 -10.30 10.73
C ASP A 52 -22.00 -11.15 9.83
N LYS A 53 -21.79 -11.14 8.53
CA LYS A 53 -22.61 -11.85 7.54
C LYS A 53 -21.90 -13.05 6.91
N ASP A 54 -20.66 -13.30 7.29
CA ASP A 54 -19.80 -14.35 6.72
C ASP A 54 -19.69 -14.28 5.17
N ILE A 55 -19.74 -13.05 4.61
CA ILE A 55 -19.58 -12.83 3.19
C ILE A 55 -18.12 -13.13 2.82
N PRO A 56 -17.85 -13.99 1.83
CA PRO A 56 -16.48 -14.26 1.41
C PRO A 56 -15.84 -13.00 0.80
N VAL A 57 -14.56 -12.79 1.13
CA VAL A 57 -13.78 -11.66 0.61
C VAL A 57 -12.59 -12.16 -0.20
N ILE A 58 -12.39 -11.60 -1.36
CA ILE A 58 -11.18 -11.78 -2.16
C ILE A 58 -10.37 -10.48 -2.13
N PHE A 59 -9.11 -10.55 -1.73
CA PHE A 59 -8.23 -9.41 -1.86
C PHE A 59 -7.28 -9.54 -3.04
N THR A 60 -6.84 -8.41 -3.58
CA THR A 60 -5.78 -8.35 -4.60
C THR A 60 -4.93 -7.10 -4.41
N ALA A 61 -3.70 -7.13 -4.91
CA ALA A 61 -2.73 -6.03 -4.80
C ALA A 61 -2.45 -5.62 -3.33
N ILE A 62 -2.27 -6.61 -2.45
CA ILE A 62 -1.93 -6.38 -1.04
C ILE A 62 -0.47 -6.71 -0.79
N THR A 63 0.28 -5.77 -0.22
CA THR A 63 1.71 -5.94 0.04
C THR A 63 1.97 -6.90 1.22
N ASP A 64 1.25 -6.74 2.33
CA ASP A 64 1.40 -7.56 3.54
C ASP A 64 0.02 -7.97 4.10
N PRO A 65 -0.56 -9.08 3.65
CA PRO A 65 -1.85 -9.57 4.16
C PRO A 65 -1.83 -9.88 5.66
N VAL A 66 -0.70 -10.40 6.18
CA VAL A 66 -0.55 -10.73 7.60
C VAL A 66 -0.52 -9.48 8.46
N GLY A 67 0.28 -8.48 8.10
CA GLY A 67 0.33 -7.19 8.79
C GLY A 67 -1.00 -6.44 8.73
N ALA A 68 -1.76 -6.60 7.64
CA ALA A 68 -3.10 -6.06 7.47
C ALA A 68 -4.20 -6.89 8.18
N LYS A 69 -3.85 -8.03 8.83
CA LYS A 69 -4.78 -8.95 9.50
C LYS A 69 -5.84 -9.55 8.56
N LEU A 70 -5.42 -9.87 7.34
CA LEU A 70 -6.24 -10.47 6.28
C LEU A 70 -5.83 -11.93 6.01
N ASP A 71 -5.22 -12.59 6.99
CA ASP A 71 -4.66 -13.94 6.90
C ASP A 71 -5.53 -15.00 7.59
N SER A 72 -6.69 -14.61 8.10
CA SER A 72 -7.63 -15.50 8.81
C SER A 72 -9.09 -15.09 8.56
N GLY A 73 -10.02 -16.02 8.75
CA GLY A 73 -11.46 -15.82 8.49
C GLY A 73 -11.85 -16.16 7.05
N ASN A 74 -13.02 -15.66 6.62
CA ASN A 74 -13.55 -15.94 5.27
C ASN A 74 -12.96 -14.99 4.21
N ILE A 75 -11.62 -15.00 4.10
CA ILE A 75 -10.87 -14.14 3.19
C ILE A 75 -9.70 -14.89 2.55
N THR A 76 -9.43 -14.61 1.27
CA THR A 76 -8.26 -15.10 0.55
C THR A 76 -7.90 -14.12 -0.57
N GLY A 77 -6.76 -14.32 -1.22
CA GLY A 77 -6.39 -13.45 -2.34
C GLY A 77 -4.96 -13.57 -2.82
N THR A 78 -4.48 -12.55 -3.50
CA THR A 78 -3.13 -12.46 -4.05
C THR A 78 -2.38 -11.26 -3.47
N SER A 79 -1.13 -11.49 -3.04
CA SER A 79 -0.23 -10.45 -2.58
C SER A 79 0.54 -9.80 -3.75
N ASP A 80 0.93 -8.54 -3.55
CA ASP A 80 1.77 -7.76 -4.47
C ASP A 80 2.90 -7.10 -3.64
N VAL A 81 3.96 -7.87 -3.44
CA VAL A 81 5.12 -7.44 -2.66
C VAL A 81 6.08 -6.67 -3.55
N LEU A 82 6.53 -5.48 -3.11
CA LEU A 82 7.55 -4.73 -3.83
C LEU A 82 8.85 -5.54 -3.94
N PRO A 83 9.46 -5.62 -5.13
CA PRO A 83 10.72 -6.30 -5.33
C PRO A 83 11.90 -5.42 -4.84
N VAL A 84 11.97 -5.17 -3.53
CA VAL A 84 12.93 -4.24 -2.91
C VAL A 84 14.37 -4.55 -3.28
N GLU A 85 14.77 -5.83 -3.27
CA GLU A 85 16.12 -6.23 -3.65
C GLU A 85 16.43 -5.85 -5.11
N GLY A 86 15.50 -6.13 -6.04
CA GLY A 86 15.66 -5.71 -7.44
C GLY A 86 15.68 -4.19 -7.62
N GLN A 87 14.95 -3.45 -6.80
CA GLN A 87 15.02 -1.97 -6.81
C GLN A 87 16.38 -1.48 -6.29
N LEU A 88 16.91 -2.07 -5.22
CA LEU A 88 18.25 -1.75 -4.69
C LEU A 88 19.35 -2.08 -5.71
N GLU A 89 19.26 -3.22 -6.39
CA GLU A 89 20.17 -3.59 -7.49
C GLU A 89 20.13 -2.58 -8.63
N LEU A 90 18.92 -2.17 -9.04
CA LEU A 90 18.74 -1.17 -10.10
C LEU A 90 19.34 0.19 -9.70
N ILE A 91 19.08 0.66 -8.48
CA ILE A 91 19.66 1.92 -7.97
C ILE A 91 21.18 1.82 -7.98
N ARG A 92 21.77 0.72 -7.52
CA ARG A 92 23.21 0.50 -7.51
C ARG A 92 23.79 0.53 -8.93
N ALA A 93 23.10 -0.08 -9.90
CA ALA A 93 23.54 -0.09 -11.30
C ALA A 93 23.49 1.31 -11.95
N LEU A 94 22.47 2.11 -11.65
CA LEU A 94 22.28 3.45 -12.22
C LEU A 94 23.10 4.50 -11.49
N GLN A 95 23.34 4.36 -10.21
CA GLN A 95 24.05 5.30 -9.34
C GLN A 95 25.11 4.59 -8.48
N PRO A 96 26.24 4.18 -9.06
CA PRO A 96 27.26 3.36 -8.38
C PRO A 96 27.85 4.01 -7.12
N GLU A 97 27.85 5.36 -7.05
CA GLU A 97 28.43 6.11 -5.94
C GLU A 97 27.42 6.48 -4.85
N ALA A 98 26.11 6.25 -5.09
CA ALA A 98 25.07 6.57 -4.11
C ALA A 98 25.23 5.74 -2.84
N LYS A 99 24.99 6.37 -1.69
CA LYS A 99 25.11 5.77 -0.37
C LYS A 99 23.82 5.84 0.42
N THR A 100 23.04 6.90 0.23
CA THR A 100 21.83 7.16 1.02
C THR A 100 20.62 7.30 0.12
N ILE A 101 19.62 6.44 0.36
CA ILE A 101 18.33 6.48 -0.34
C ILE A 101 17.31 7.16 0.56
N GLY A 102 16.64 8.19 0.04
CA GLY A 102 15.52 8.85 0.68
C GLY A 102 14.20 8.15 0.38
N ILE A 103 13.36 7.95 1.40
CA ILE A 103 12.01 7.41 1.25
C ILE A 103 11.03 8.28 2.02
N VAL A 104 9.97 8.76 1.37
CA VAL A 104 8.80 9.35 2.02
C VAL A 104 7.69 8.31 2.03
N TYR A 105 6.98 8.18 3.15
CA TYR A 105 5.91 7.19 3.28
C TYR A 105 4.80 7.67 4.20
N THR A 106 3.58 7.17 3.98
CA THR A 106 2.42 7.45 4.81
C THR A 106 2.37 6.52 6.01
N THR A 107 2.37 7.09 7.22
CA THR A 107 2.45 6.31 8.46
C THR A 107 1.20 5.49 8.77
N SER A 108 0.05 5.84 8.20
CA SER A 108 -1.21 5.09 8.33
C SER A 108 -1.39 3.99 7.28
N GLU A 109 -0.52 3.92 6.25
CA GLU A 109 -0.58 2.88 5.23
C GLU A 109 0.30 1.69 5.60
N ALA A 110 -0.33 0.56 5.94
CA ALA A 110 0.39 -0.65 6.37
C ALA A 110 1.38 -1.18 5.32
N ASN A 111 1.01 -1.12 4.02
CA ASN A 111 1.87 -1.47 2.90
C ASN A 111 3.13 -0.60 2.84
N SER A 112 3.01 0.71 3.08
CA SER A 112 4.13 1.64 3.07
C SER A 112 5.07 1.40 4.26
N VAL A 113 4.51 1.25 5.46
CA VAL A 113 5.28 0.92 6.68
C VAL A 113 6.04 -0.40 6.52
N TYR A 114 5.39 -1.44 5.99
CA TYR A 114 6.05 -2.72 5.70
C TYR A 114 7.21 -2.55 4.70
N SER A 115 6.97 -1.86 3.59
CA SER A 115 7.98 -1.68 2.54
C SER A 115 9.20 -0.91 3.04
N VAL A 116 9.02 0.17 3.82
CA VAL A 116 10.14 0.90 4.45
C VAL A 116 10.97 -0.02 5.32
N LYS A 117 10.34 -0.85 6.14
CA LYS A 117 11.03 -1.81 7.00
C LYS A 117 11.87 -2.79 6.18
N VAL A 118 11.34 -3.32 5.07
CA VAL A 118 12.10 -4.22 4.18
C VAL A 118 13.30 -3.49 3.56
N TYR A 119 13.13 -2.22 3.15
CA TYR A 119 14.25 -1.40 2.67
C TYR A 119 15.33 -1.23 3.74
N GLU A 120 14.95 -0.90 4.98
CA GLU A 120 15.89 -0.72 6.10
C GLU A 120 16.64 -2.02 6.43
N GLU A 121 15.98 -3.17 6.35
CA GLU A 121 16.58 -4.48 6.59
C GLU A 121 17.56 -4.90 5.47
N LYS A 122 17.24 -4.58 4.21
CA LYS A 122 17.99 -5.05 3.05
C LYS A 122 19.07 -4.10 2.53
N ALA A 123 18.91 -2.80 2.74
CA ALA A 123 19.75 -1.76 2.12
C ALA A 123 21.25 -1.97 2.38
N ALA A 124 21.64 -2.40 3.58
CA ALA A 124 23.04 -2.59 3.96
C ALA A 124 23.76 -3.65 3.11
N GLU A 125 23.03 -4.70 2.67
CA GLU A 125 23.55 -5.76 1.81
C GLU A 125 23.96 -5.22 0.42
N TYR A 126 23.31 -4.12 -0.01
CA TYR A 126 23.57 -3.42 -1.28
C TYR A 126 24.43 -2.15 -1.11
N GLY A 127 24.97 -1.94 0.10
CA GLY A 127 25.82 -0.79 0.42
C GLY A 127 25.09 0.53 0.54
N PHE A 128 23.80 0.51 0.88
CA PHE A 128 22.98 1.69 1.11
C PHE A 128 22.60 1.89 2.59
N THR A 129 22.28 3.14 2.91
CA THR A 129 21.58 3.53 4.13
C THR A 129 20.24 4.14 3.73
N ILE A 130 19.19 3.85 4.46
CA ILE A 130 17.87 4.43 4.24
C ILE A 130 17.69 5.63 5.16
N ALA A 131 17.26 6.75 4.60
CA ALA A 131 16.74 7.90 5.31
C ALA A 131 15.25 8.02 5.01
N SER A 132 14.40 7.73 5.98
CA SER A 132 12.96 7.76 5.81
C SER A 132 12.32 8.94 6.54
N VAL A 133 11.20 9.46 6.00
CA VAL A 133 10.33 10.46 6.63
C VAL A 133 8.88 10.03 6.47
N GLY A 134 8.22 9.80 7.62
CA GLY A 134 6.79 9.51 7.65
C GLY A 134 5.94 10.79 7.55
N VAL A 135 4.86 10.70 6.77
CA VAL A 135 3.84 11.75 6.63
C VAL A 135 2.47 11.22 7.04
N THR A 136 1.55 12.11 7.35
CA THR A 136 0.16 11.76 7.69
C THR A 136 -0.84 12.24 6.64
N ALA A 137 -0.41 13.14 5.76
CA ALA A 137 -1.22 13.71 4.71
C ALA A 137 -0.39 14.08 3.48
N GLN A 138 -1.03 14.09 2.33
CA GLN A 138 -0.43 14.46 1.04
C GLN A 138 0.25 15.84 1.05
N SER A 139 -0.31 16.81 1.77
CA SER A 139 0.24 18.17 1.89
C SER A 139 1.60 18.24 2.56
N GLU A 140 2.01 17.21 3.30
CA GLU A 140 3.31 17.15 4.01
C GLU A 140 4.44 16.58 3.13
N VAL A 141 4.12 15.94 2.00
CA VAL A 141 5.09 15.21 1.16
C VAL A 141 6.20 16.13 0.67
N THR A 142 5.88 17.33 0.18
CA THR A 142 6.90 18.29 -0.30
C THR A 142 7.89 18.66 0.81
N GLN A 143 7.42 18.93 2.02
CA GLN A 143 8.29 19.26 3.15
C GLN A 143 9.14 18.05 3.59
N ALA A 144 8.60 16.85 3.50
CA ALA A 144 9.35 15.62 3.78
C ALA A 144 10.49 15.41 2.77
N VAL A 145 10.23 15.65 1.49
CA VAL A 145 11.25 15.62 0.43
C VAL A 145 12.34 16.65 0.70
N ASP A 146 12.00 17.91 0.99
CA ASP A 146 12.95 18.97 1.32
C ASP A 146 13.82 18.59 2.53
N THR A 147 13.22 17.95 3.54
CA THR A 147 13.93 17.46 4.72
C THR A 147 14.97 16.39 4.34
N LEU A 148 14.62 15.47 3.46
CA LEU A 148 15.54 14.43 2.98
C LEU A 148 16.66 15.01 2.12
N ILE A 149 16.35 15.97 1.25
CA ILE A 149 17.35 16.71 0.47
C ILE A 149 18.35 17.42 1.39
N ALA A 150 17.85 18.09 2.44
CA ALA A 150 18.70 18.76 3.42
C ALA A 150 19.57 17.78 4.22
N LYS A 151 19.16 16.53 4.38
CA LYS A 151 19.97 15.45 4.97
C LYS A 151 21.03 14.89 4.03
N GLY A 152 21.01 15.29 2.76
CA GLY A 152 22.00 14.86 1.76
C GLY A 152 21.76 13.46 1.22
N VAL A 153 20.51 13.07 0.97
CA VAL A 153 20.23 11.81 0.26
C VAL A 153 20.72 11.89 -1.18
N ASP A 154 21.23 10.79 -1.69
CA ASP A 154 21.80 10.74 -3.06
C ASP A 154 20.72 10.48 -4.11
N CYS A 155 19.66 9.77 -3.72
CA CYS A 155 18.52 9.48 -4.59
C CYS A 155 17.27 9.19 -3.74
N PHE A 156 16.12 9.07 -4.40
CA PHE A 156 14.87 8.66 -3.80
C PHE A 156 14.42 7.33 -4.37
N SER A 157 13.77 6.53 -3.53
CA SER A 157 12.97 5.38 -3.94
C SER A 157 11.52 5.61 -3.57
N ASN A 158 10.61 5.22 -4.45
CA ASN A 158 9.18 5.36 -4.22
C ASN A 158 8.55 4.01 -3.86
N LEU A 159 7.50 4.08 -3.06
CA LEU A 159 6.67 2.94 -2.66
C LEU A 159 5.31 3.00 -3.37
N THR A 160 4.49 1.97 -3.21
CA THR A 160 3.06 2.01 -3.57
C THR A 160 2.29 2.75 -2.47
N ASP A 161 2.55 4.05 -2.33
CA ASP A 161 2.01 4.94 -1.30
C ASP A 161 1.05 5.95 -1.91
N ASN A 162 -0.20 5.98 -1.45
CA ASN A 162 -1.26 6.78 -2.07
C ASN A 162 -0.99 8.29 -1.98
N ASN A 163 -0.55 8.78 -0.81
CA ASN A 163 -0.28 10.21 -0.64
C ASN A 163 0.94 10.66 -1.44
N VAL A 164 1.98 9.83 -1.48
CA VAL A 164 3.23 10.15 -2.20
C VAL A 164 3.00 10.10 -3.70
N VAL A 165 2.37 9.02 -4.21
CA VAL A 165 2.07 8.88 -5.65
C VAL A 165 1.14 9.99 -6.14
N GLY A 166 0.18 10.42 -5.31
CA GLY A 166 -0.77 11.46 -5.65
C GLY A 166 -0.17 12.85 -5.91
N VAL A 167 1.10 13.10 -5.54
CA VAL A 167 1.83 14.37 -5.81
C VAL A 167 2.99 14.22 -6.78
N LEU A 168 3.23 13.01 -7.29
CA LEU A 168 4.22 12.81 -8.35
C LEU A 168 3.71 13.42 -9.66
N PRO A 169 4.60 14.06 -10.46
CA PRO A 169 4.20 14.70 -11.72
C PRO A 169 3.81 13.71 -12.81
#